data_82f6e022249638a84f3e2a19cae4d8e3
#
_entry.id   82f6e022249638a84f3e2a19cae4d8e3
#
_cell.length_a   1.000
_cell.length_b   1.000
_cell.length_c   1.000
_cell.angle_alpha   90.00
_cell.angle_beta   90.00
_cell.angle_gamma   90.00
#
_symmetry.space_group_name_H-M   'P 1'
#
loop_
_entity.id
_entity.type
_entity.pdbx_description
1 polymer ?
#
loop_
_entity_poly.entity_id
_entity_poly.type
_entity_poly.pdbx_seq_one_letter_code
_entity_poly.pdbx_strand_id
1 'polypeptide(L)'
;MCPATLRAQAPPAAERLQVYSPYEEETIRDVLQQRRLTRDAAPEGKLVERVEVVPLDVFEPRDKVPTWLNVFHVTTRKSVIAREVLIHEGERYEQALVDDTIRNLRRVPGVPQLSAVLVVAAQGSAPDRVVVVVITKDVWSLRLNWNVLADAGGIDNLTLQPSETNFLGLHQILGATFILEPAAYTLGLNYMVPRIEGSRIAVQTSANVMINRDSGSPEGTYGQLVAGEPLYAGNTEWAWDSSVQWQDAIYRAYSNAQVRTYVDPRTGCSAADPTCVVPFSFHQRVYQAQYELTRSFGWTNNHDFTLAANISRAAYNTQFVGANPTTTNDFVKQYVPLGETRVGPSLQYHTYEWRFLRVVDFDTLALQEDYRIGYDVVLRAYPAFKAIGSSRDVTALYGAAQYTWPVRDGLFRLIFESDAQPEQSRIADAFIHPTAHLVTPTIGSIGRIVVDGSWLWRWRNYLNQTEFLGNGDRLRGFPTNFLVGPNLMTYNVEFRTRPVEILSMELGAIAFYDVGDAYGNGERFQPYQSVGAGLRGLFPWLDRTVFQLDFGVPVERPINPATGATIAPYNFVVSFGQAFPTPTIPVLAPVLPTGQGPDSP
;
A
#
# COMPACT_ATOMS: atom_id res chain seq x y z
N MET A 1 -40.17 -7.52 25.12
CA MET A 1 -38.92 -8.12 25.62
C MET A 1 -37.82 -7.63 24.70
N CYS A 2 -37.05 -6.62 25.16
CA CYS A 2 -35.86 -6.19 24.44
C CYS A 2 -34.76 -7.25 24.60
N PRO A 3 -34.05 -7.64 23.55
CA PRO A 3 -32.88 -8.48 23.72
C PRO A 3 -31.80 -7.65 24.41
N ALA A 4 -31.31 -8.17 25.54
CA ALA A 4 -30.15 -7.62 26.21
C ALA A 4 -28.95 -7.68 25.25
N THR A 5 -28.42 -6.52 24.89
CA THR A 5 -27.15 -6.39 24.22
C THR A 5 -26.05 -6.97 25.10
N LEU A 6 -25.52 -8.13 24.75
CA LEU A 6 -24.28 -8.65 25.31
C LEU A 6 -23.16 -7.65 24.95
N ARG A 7 -22.87 -6.72 25.87
CA ARG A 7 -21.62 -5.95 25.81
C ARG A 7 -20.48 -6.92 26.01
N ALA A 8 -19.68 -7.14 24.99
CA ALA A 8 -18.42 -7.83 25.13
C ALA A 8 -17.55 -7.05 26.13
N GLN A 9 -17.06 -7.74 27.18
CA GLN A 9 -16.12 -7.15 28.13
C GLN A 9 -14.83 -6.78 27.39
N ALA A 10 -14.36 -5.56 27.62
CA ALA A 10 -13.05 -5.11 27.15
C ALA A 10 -11.97 -6.10 27.67
N PRO A 11 -10.96 -6.42 26.85
CA PRO A 11 -9.88 -7.29 27.29
C PRO A 11 -9.17 -6.67 28.50
N PRO A 12 -8.68 -7.49 29.47
CA PRO A 12 -7.89 -6.97 30.57
C PRO A 12 -6.70 -6.21 30.02
N ALA A 13 -6.45 -5.01 30.55
CA ALA A 13 -5.31 -4.18 30.21
C ALA A 13 -4.02 -5.00 30.44
N ALA A 14 -3.52 -5.63 29.36
CA ALA A 14 -2.16 -6.11 29.38
C ALA A 14 -1.27 -4.89 29.66
N GLU A 15 -0.30 -5.02 30.54
CA GLU A 15 0.73 -4.03 30.82
C GLU A 15 1.41 -3.61 29.52
N ARG A 16 0.81 -2.67 28.82
CA ARG A 16 1.37 -2.08 27.61
C ARG A 16 2.23 -0.93 28.08
N LEU A 17 3.52 -1.18 28.16
CA LEU A 17 4.50 -0.11 28.16
C LEU A 17 4.25 0.70 26.87
N GLN A 18 3.57 1.86 27.00
CA GLN A 18 3.55 2.84 25.94
C GLN A 18 5.00 3.33 25.79
N VAL A 19 5.71 2.78 24.82
CA VAL A 19 7.08 3.20 24.53
C VAL A 19 7.00 4.46 23.71
N TYR A 20 7.22 5.61 24.36
CA TYR A 20 7.43 6.88 23.68
C TYR A 20 8.92 7.07 23.40
N SER A 21 9.25 7.71 22.29
CA SER A 21 10.62 8.15 22.04
C SER A 21 11.04 9.24 23.04
N PRO A 22 12.33 9.50 23.26
CA PRO A 22 12.77 10.61 24.10
C PRO A 22 12.16 11.96 23.71
N TYR A 23 12.02 12.22 22.40
CA TYR A 23 11.38 13.40 21.86
C TYR A 23 9.89 13.49 22.22
N GLU A 24 9.16 12.39 22.10
CA GLU A 24 7.75 12.30 22.44
C GLU A 24 7.50 12.49 23.96
N GLU A 25 8.34 11.90 24.81
CA GLU A 25 8.26 12.08 26.28
C GLU A 25 8.55 13.55 26.68
N GLU A 26 9.51 14.18 26.02
CA GLU A 26 9.77 15.61 26.23
C GLU A 26 8.56 16.47 25.79
N THR A 27 7.98 16.19 24.64
CA THR A 27 6.77 16.87 24.15
C THR A 27 5.61 16.75 25.15
N ILE A 28 5.36 15.54 25.66
CA ILE A 28 4.31 15.29 26.67
C ILE A 28 4.58 16.12 27.93
N ARG A 29 5.80 16.09 28.44
CA ARG A 29 6.19 16.83 29.65
C ARG A 29 5.97 18.32 29.49
N ASP A 30 6.44 18.91 28.39
CA ASP A 30 6.34 20.35 28.11
C ASP A 30 4.89 20.80 28.01
N VAL A 31 4.05 20.05 27.27
CA VAL A 31 2.62 20.36 27.16
C VAL A 31 1.90 20.25 28.49
N LEU A 32 2.13 19.19 29.27
CA LEU A 32 1.52 19.03 30.60
C LEU A 32 1.96 20.13 31.56
N GLN A 33 3.25 20.52 31.55
CA GLN A 33 3.77 21.61 32.38
C GLN A 33 3.14 22.97 32.01
N GLN A 34 3.05 23.30 30.71
CA GLN A 34 2.38 24.52 30.24
C GLN A 34 0.91 24.58 30.66
N ARG A 35 0.22 23.42 30.75
CA ARG A 35 -1.17 23.30 31.15
C ARG A 35 -1.36 23.12 32.67
N ARG A 36 -0.28 23.04 33.44
CA ARG A 36 -0.28 22.76 34.88
C ARG A 36 -1.01 21.46 35.22
N LEU A 37 -0.84 20.45 34.36
CA LEU A 37 -1.42 19.13 34.52
C LEU A 37 -0.36 18.13 34.95
N THR A 38 -0.77 17.12 35.73
CA THR A 38 0.08 16.01 36.15
C THR A 38 -0.45 14.71 35.53
N ARG A 39 0.43 13.89 34.97
CA ARG A 39 0.05 12.61 34.35
C ARG A 39 -0.66 11.71 35.37
N ASP A 40 -1.75 11.07 34.96
CA ASP A 40 -2.47 10.08 35.75
C ASP A 40 -1.94 8.68 35.42
N ALA A 41 -1.44 7.96 36.43
CA ALA A 41 -0.88 6.61 36.24
C ALA A 41 -1.95 5.52 36.17
N ALA A 42 -3.18 5.77 36.62
CA ALA A 42 -4.26 4.80 36.65
C ALA A 42 -5.60 5.44 36.20
N PRO A 43 -5.72 5.82 34.93
CA PRO A 43 -6.89 6.56 34.42
C PRO A 43 -8.10 5.67 34.17
N GLU A 44 -7.92 4.36 34.01
CA GLU A 44 -8.96 3.43 33.55
C GLU A 44 -10.22 3.48 34.44
N GLY A 45 -11.38 3.61 33.80
CA GLY A 45 -12.70 3.68 34.45
C GLY A 45 -13.04 5.00 35.11
N LYS A 46 -12.12 6.00 35.22
CA LYS A 46 -12.40 7.33 35.76
C LYS A 46 -13.26 8.14 34.79
N LEU A 47 -13.98 9.12 35.32
CA LEU A 47 -14.82 10.01 34.52
C LEU A 47 -13.95 11.00 33.74
N VAL A 48 -14.15 11.10 32.44
CA VAL A 48 -13.49 12.11 31.60
C VAL A 48 -14.11 13.47 31.88
N GLU A 49 -13.36 14.36 32.53
CA GLU A 49 -13.82 15.68 32.89
C GLU A 49 -13.82 16.63 31.68
N ARG A 50 -12.77 16.54 30.86
CA ARG A 50 -12.65 17.27 29.59
C ARG A 50 -11.63 16.63 28.68
N VAL A 51 -11.75 16.96 27.37
CA VAL A 51 -10.80 16.58 26.34
C VAL A 51 -10.12 17.84 25.79
N GLU A 52 -8.81 17.94 25.92
CA GLU A 52 -8.01 19.04 25.38
C GLU A 52 -7.25 18.63 24.14
N VAL A 53 -7.48 19.32 23.01
CA VAL A 53 -6.73 19.16 21.77
C VAL A 53 -5.65 20.23 21.66
N VAL A 54 -4.40 19.80 21.53
CA VAL A 54 -3.20 20.62 21.47
C VAL A 54 -2.45 20.34 20.17
N PRO A 55 -2.79 21.03 19.07
CA PRO A 55 -1.99 20.96 17.85
C PRO A 55 -0.70 21.75 18.03
N LEU A 56 0.42 21.16 17.61
CA LEU A 56 1.74 21.77 17.58
C LEU A 56 2.14 22.03 16.13
N ASP A 57 2.90 23.08 15.91
CA ASP A 57 3.48 23.40 14.61
C ASP A 57 4.53 22.36 14.19
N VAL A 58 4.91 22.38 12.92
CA VAL A 58 5.93 21.48 12.35
C VAL A 58 7.26 21.68 13.07
N PHE A 59 7.71 22.94 13.22
CA PHE A 59 8.97 23.27 13.86
C PHE A 59 8.73 23.97 15.18
N GLU A 60 9.31 23.42 16.24
CA GLU A 60 9.31 24.02 17.58
C GLU A 60 10.66 24.71 17.86
N PRO A 61 10.74 25.61 18.85
CA PRO A 61 11.99 26.31 19.19
C PRO A 61 13.16 25.38 19.56
N ARG A 62 12.88 24.16 19.99
CA ARG A 62 13.89 23.12 20.33
C ARG A 62 14.39 22.36 19.10
N ASP A 63 13.67 22.41 17.99
CA ASP A 63 14.08 21.77 16.74
C ASP A 63 15.27 22.55 16.14
N LYS A 64 16.23 21.82 15.55
CA LYS A 64 17.42 22.42 14.91
C LYS A 64 17.09 23.12 13.57
N VAL A 65 15.81 23.32 13.29
CA VAL A 65 15.28 23.91 12.06
C VAL A 65 14.68 25.28 12.39
N PRO A 66 14.89 26.31 11.55
CA PRO A 66 14.37 27.65 11.83
C PRO A 66 12.84 27.69 11.86
N THR A 67 12.26 28.16 12.95
CA THR A 67 10.79 28.25 13.15
C THR A 67 10.09 29.18 12.17
N TRP A 68 10.79 30.11 11.51
CA TRP A 68 10.21 30.97 10.48
C TRP A 68 9.67 30.19 9.27
N LEU A 69 10.14 28.97 9.04
CA LEU A 69 9.60 28.11 7.99
C LEU A 69 8.13 27.78 8.21
N ASN A 70 7.63 27.78 9.44
CA ASN A 70 6.18 27.57 9.72
C ASN A 70 5.26 28.56 8.98
N VAL A 71 5.78 29.69 8.47
CA VAL A 71 5.01 30.63 7.65
C VAL A 71 4.41 29.98 6.37
N PHE A 72 5.06 28.94 5.87
CA PHE A 72 4.60 28.20 4.69
C PHE A 72 3.71 27.00 5.02
N HIS A 73 3.30 26.86 6.28
CA HIS A 73 2.46 25.76 6.75
C HIS A 73 1.20 26.29 7.44
N VAL A 74 0.07 25.63 7.21
CA VAL A 74 -1.18 25.90 7.93
C VAL A 74 -1.39 24.79 8.95
N THR A 75 -1.27 25.12 10.25
CA THR A 75 -1.46 24.14 11.33
C THR A 75 -2.85 23.53 11.27
N THR A 76 -2.92 22.22 11.50
CA THR A 76 -4.18 21.47 11.52
C THR A 76 -5.18 22.06 12.51
N ARG A 77 -6.40 22.30 12.04
CA ARG A 77 -7.46 22.87 12.88
C ARG A 77 -7.85 21.92 14.00
N LYS A 78 -8.03 22.44 15.21
CA LYS A 78 -8.47 21.66 16.38
C LYS A 78 -9.73 20.82 16.11
N SER A 79 -10.68 21.36 15.34
CA SER A 79 -11.91 20.67 14.98
C SER A 79 -11.67 19.42 14.10
N VAL A 80 -10.61 19.40 13.30
CA VAL A 80 -10.24 18.25 12.47
C VAL A 80 -9.71 17.12 13.36
N ILE A 81 -8.84 17.45 14.31
CA ILE A 81 -8.30 16.48 15.27
C ILE A 81 -9.42 15.97 16.20
N ALA A 82 -10.26 16.88 16.72
CA ALA A 82 -11.35 16.52 17.63
C ALA A 82 -12.36 15.54 17.02
N ARG A 83 -12.57 15.56 15.70
CA ARG A 83 -13.45 14.60 15.00
C ARG A 83 -12.95 13.16 15.05
N GLU A 84 -11.65 12.95 15.16
CA GLU A 84 -11.06 11.61 15.23
C GLU A 84 -10.95 11.07 16.66
N VAL A 85 -11.22 11.90 17.66
CA VAL A 85 -11.22 11.49 19.07
C VAL A 85 -12.49 10.71 19.37
N LEU A 86 -12.32 9.51 19.94
CA LEU A 86 -13.41 8.56 20.23
C LEU A 86 -13.85 8.57 21.70
N ILE A 87 -13.14 9.30 22.54
CA ILE A 87 -13.45 9.45 23.96
C ILE A 87 -13.98 10.89 24.21
N HIS A 88 -15.11 11.00 24.92
CA HIS A 88 -15.79 12.28 25.08
C HIS A 88 -15.95 12.67 26.56
N GLU A 89 -16.21 13.93 26.79
CA GLU A 89 -16.50 14.46 28.12
C GLU A 89 -17.75 13.79 28.71
N GLY A 90 -17.69 13.42 29.97
CA GLY A 90 -18.77 12.73 30.66
C GLY A 90 -18.78 11.21 30.49
N GLU A 91 -17.93 10.65 29.63
CA GLU A 91 -17.76 9.19 29.49
C GLU A 91 -16.71 8.66 30.46
N ARG A 92 -16.64 7.34 30.60
CA ARG A 92 -15.56 6.69 31.34
C ARG A 92 -14.34 6.52 30.46
N TYR A 93 -13.18 6.77 31.03
CA TYR A 93 -11.92 6.54 30.34
C TYR A 93 -11.75 5.05 30.02
N GLU A 94 -11.58 4.73 28.77
CA GLU A 94 -11.27 3.39 28.26
C GLU A 94 -10.02 3.46 27.38
N GLN A 95 -8.94 2.79 27.79
CA GLN A 95 -7.67 2.81 27.05
C GLN A 95 -7.83 2.30 25.62
N ALA A 96 -8.74 1.37 25.36
CA ALA A 96 -9.02 0.87 24.01
C ALA A 96 -9.49 1.97 23.05
N LEU A 97 -10.37 2.89 23.51
CA LEU A 97 -10.83 4.03 22.70
C LEU A 97 -9.72 5.06 22.48
N VAL A 98 -8.84 5.23 23.47
CA VAL A 98 -7.64 6.08 23.30
C VAL A 98 -6.70 5.49 22.25
N ASP A 99 -6.46 4.19 22.29
CA ASP A 99 -5.63 3.51 21.30
C ASP A 99 -6.24 3.58 19.88
N ASP A 100 -7.57 3.44 19.77
CA ASP A 100 -8.28 3.63 18.49
C ASP A 100 -8.22 5.08 18.01
N THR A 101 -8.32 6.06 18.92
CA THR A 101 -8.10 7.49 18.61
C THR A 101 -6.71 7.74 18.02
N ILE A 102 -5.67 7.19 18.65
CA ILE A 102 -4.29 7.30 18.16
C ILE A 102 -4.17 6.68 16.76
N ARG A 103 -4.74 5.50 16.55
CA ARG A 103 -4.74 4.82 15.24
C ARG A 103 -5.47 5.64 14.18
N ASN A 104 -6.65 6.18 14.49
CA ASN A 104 -7.40 7.03 13.58
C ASN A 104 -6.60 8.25 13.15
N LEU A 105 -6.00 8.97 14.10
CA LEU A 105 -5.20 10.15 13.81
C LEU A 105 -3.93 9.84 12.99
N ARG A 106 -3.34 8.63 13.18
CA ARG A 106 -2.18 8.18 12.40
C ARG A 106 -2.55 7.63 11.01
N ARG A 107 -3.77 7.10 10.85
CA ARG A 107 -4.27 6.42 9.65
C ARG A 107 -5.26 7.25 8.84
N VAL A 108 -5.22 8.58 8.95
CA VAL A 108 -6.04 9.39 8.04
C VAL A 108 -5.80 8.89 6.62
N PRO A 109 -6.86 8.50 5.87
CA PRO A 109 -6.70 7.94 4.54
C PRO A 109 -5.78 8.79 3.66
N GLY A 110 -4.89 8.16 2.90
CA GLY A 110 -3.91 8.80 2.05
C GLY A 110 -2.53 8.90 2.69
N VAL A 111 -2.00 10.09 2.84
CA VAL A 111 -0.64 10.34 3.32
C VAL A 111 -0.65 10.70 4.81
N PRO A 112 0.28 10.16 5.63
CA PRO A 112 0.39 10.57 7.04
C PRO A 112 0.61 12.08 7.17
N GLN A 113 -0.24 12.74 7.97
CA GLN A 113 -0.27 14.20 8.09
C GLN A 113 0.26 14.69 9.44
N LEU A 114 0.50 13.76 10.38
CA LEU A 114 0.98 14.04 11.72
C LEU A 114 2.28 13.29 12.01
N SER A 115 3.31 14.00 12.44
CA SER A 115 4.58 13.41 12.85
C SER A 115 4.47 12.74 14.22
N ALA A 116 3.70 13.33 15.14
CA ALA A 116 3.41 12.77 16.44
C ALA A 116 1.91 12.81 16.74
N VAL A 117 1.42 11.73 17.36
CA VAL A 117 0.07 11.62 17.91
C VAL A 117 0.20 11.02 19.30
N LEU A 118 0.02 11.85 20.33
CA LEU A 118 0.22 11.50 21.72
C LEU A 118 -1.09 11.77 22.46
N VAL A 119 -1.68 10.74 23.06
CA VAL A 119 -2.88 10.88 23.89
C VAL A 119 -2.53 10.44 25.28
N VAL A 120 -2.60 11.37 26.23
CA VAL A 120 -2.25 11.13 27.63
C VAL A 120 -3.37 11.50 28.57
N ALA A 121 -3.55 10.72 29.63
CA ALA A 121 -4.45 11.04 30.71
C ALA A 121 -3.71 11.85 31.78
N ALA A 122 -4.32 12.95 32.20
CA ALA A 122 -3.86 13.77 33.32
C ALA A 122 -4.89 13.73 34.46
N GLN A 123 -4.45 14.02 35.68
CA GLN A 123 -5.32 14.10 36.85
C GLN A 123 -6.36 15.20 36.68
N GLY A 124 -7.62 14.89 36.95
CA GLY A 124 -8.73 15.82 36.94
C GLY A 124 -8.87 16.60 38.25
N SER A 125 -9.98 17.31 38.40
CA SER A 125 -10.31 18.10 39.60
C SER A 125 -10.59 17.23 40.87
N ALA A 126 -10.84 15.94 40.67
CA ALA A 126 -11.08 14.97 41.74
C ALA A 126 -10.39 13.63 41.44
N PRO A 127 -10.15 12.76 42.44
CA PRO A 127 -9.42 11.50 42.27
C PRO A 127 -10.07 10.50 41.28
N ASP A 128 -11.37 10.59 41.09
CA ASP A 128 -12.18 9.79 40.16
C ASP A 128 -12.35 10.41 38.77
N ARG A 129 -11.65 11.52 38.49
CA ARG A 129 -11.74 12.25 37.22
C ARG A 129 -10.40 12.33 36.53
N VAL A 130 -10.46 12.39 35.20
CA VAL A 130 -9.29 12.56 34.34
C VAL A 130 -9.52 13.63 33.28
N VAL A 131 -8.45 14.27 32.87
CA VAL A 131 -8.38 15.13 31.68
C VAL A 131 -7.64 14.36 30.59
N VAL A 132 -8.25 14.22 29.42
CA VAL A 132 -7.60 13.59 28.25
C VAL A 132 -6.95 14.70 27.42
N VAL A 133 -5.63 14.62 27.24
CA VAL A 133 -4.87 15.58 26.42
C VAL A 133 -4.43 14.89 25.14
N VAL A 134 -4.94 15.39 24.01
CA VAL A 134 -4.61 14.92 22.66
C VAL A 134 -3.62 15.90 22.05
N ILE A 135 -2.35 15.49 21.99
CA ILE A 135 -1.26 16.29 21.44
C ILE A 135 -0.96 15.75 20.05
N THR A 136 -0.98 16.64 19.06
CA THR A 136 -0.60 16.29 17.68
C THR A 136 0.47 17.25 17.21
N LYS A 137 1.42 16.77 16.45
CA LYS A 137 2.42 17.58 15.77
C LYS A 137 2.27 17.34 14.27
N ASP A 138 2.11 18.42 13.52
CA ASP A 138 1.98 18.35 12.07
C ASP A 138 3.31 17.93 11.43
N VAL A 139 3.22 17.43 10.20
CA VAL A 139 4.37 17.33 9.28
C VAL A 139 4.27 18.45 8.25
N TRP A 140 5.36 18.73 7.57
CA TRP A 140 5.35 19.66 6.44
C TRP A 140 4.34 19.20 5.39
N SER A 141 3.37 20.07 5.07
CA SER A 141 2.22 19.67 4.26
C SER A 141 2.49 19.72 2.75
N LEU A 142 3.37 20.61 2.31
CA LEU A 142 3.78 20.67 0.91
C LEU A 142 4.87 19.63 0.66
N ARG A 143 4.57 18.62 -0.17
CA ARG A 143 5.44 17.47 -0.44
C ARG A 143 5.71 17.30 -1.92
N LEU A 144 6.83 16.69 -2.22
CA LEU A 144 7.15 16.19 -3.54
C LEU A 144 7.57 14.72 -3.38
N ASN A 145 6.65 13.81 -3.62
CA ASN A 145 6.99 12.41 -3.78
C ASN A 145 7.50 12.19 -5.20
N TRP A 146 8.52 11.39 -5.34
CA TRP A 146 9.10 11.05 -6.62
C TRP A 146 9.66 9.64 -6.60
N ASN A 147 9.66 9.01 -7.75
CA ASN A 147 10.22 7.67 -7.96
C ASN A 147 10.97 7.66 -9.28
N VAL A 148 12.13 7.04 -9.30
CA VAL A 148 12.93 6.86 -10.52
C VAL A 148 13.29 5.39 -10.64
N LEU A 149 12.79 4.77 -11.69
CA LEU A 149 13.27 3.48 -12.15
C LEU A 149 14.20 3.72 -13.33
N ALA A 150 15.46 3.37 -13.15
CA ALA A 150 16.46 3.54 -14.18
C ALA A 150 17.42 2.36 -14.19
N ASP A 151 17.87 2.03 -15.37
CA ASP A 151 18.91 1.03 -15.62
C ASP A 151 20.01 1.61 -16.50
N ALA A 152 20.93 0.79 -16.98
CA ALA A 152 22.04 1.24 -17.83
C ALA A 152 21.58 1.82 -19.19
N GLY A 153 20.36 1.55 -19.61
CA GLY A 153 19.77 2.10 -20.84
C GLY A 153 19.19 3.50 -20.65
N GLY A 154 18.92 3.90 -19.41
CA GLY A 154 18.33 5.19 -19.08
C GLY A 154 17.16 5.09 -18.07
N ILE A 155 16.24 6.04 -18.14
CA ILE A 155 15.08 6.13 -17.28
C ILE A 155 13.90 5.36 -17.90
N ASP A 156 13.44 4.32 -17.24
CA ASP A 156 12.21 3.59 -17.59
C ASP A 156 10.95 4.30 -17.08
N ASN A 157 11.05 4.89 -15.87
CA ASN A 157 9.96 5.65 -15.26
C ASN A 157 10.51 6.74 -14.34
N LEU A 158 9.99 7.95 -14.49
CA LEU A 158 10.15 9.05 -13.53
C LEU A 158 8.76 9.53 -13.13
N THR A 159 8.40 9.34 -11.88
CA THR A 159 7.16 9.85 -11.30
C THR A 159 7.46 11.04 -10.41
N LEU A 160 6.71 12.13 -10.56
CA LEU A 160 6.74 13.31 -9.71
C LEU A 160 5.32 13.61 -9.23
N GLN A 161 5.14 13.70 -7.91
CA GLN A 161 3.83 13.93 -7.29
C GLN A 161 3.92 15.06 -6.25
N PRO A 162 3.89 16.33 -6.69
CA PRO A 162 3.73 17.45 -5.79
C PRO A 162 2.34 17.40 -5.16
N SER A 163 2.25 17.62 -3.85
CA SER A 163 0.97 17.62 -3.12
C SER A 163 1.01 18.54 -1.92
N GLU A 164 -0.13 19.18 -1.64
CA GLU A 164 -0.45 19.82 -0.37
C GLU A 164 -1.35 18.86 0.42
N THR A 165 -0.85 18.34 1.53
CA THR A 165 -1.52 17.28 2.30
C THR A 165 -2.37 17.79 3.46
N ASN A 166 -2.31 19.07 3.77
CA ASN A 166 -3.12 19.72 4.82
C ASN A 166 -3.79 20.98 4.30
N PHE A 167 -4.39 20.88 3.10
CA PHE A 167 -5.00 22.03 2.43
C PHE A 167 -5.98 22.75 3.34
N LEU A 168 -5.73 24.04 3.59
CA LEU A 168 -6.47 24.90 4.52
C LEU A 168 -6.51 24.41 5.98
N GLY A 169 -5.60 23.55 6.42
CA GLY A 169 -5.59 22.97 7.77
C GLY A 169 -6.72 21.95 8.01
N LEU A 170 -7.27 21.36 6.93
CA LEU A 170 -8.42 20.46 6.95
C LEU A 170 -8.06 19.00 6.72
N HIS A 171 -6.77 18.64 6.67
CA HIS A 171 -6.29 17.32 6.27
C HIS A 171 -6.76 16.89 4.86
N GLN A 172 -7.19 17.85 4.04
CA GLN A 172 -7.49 17.56 2.63
C GLN A 172 -6.19 17.50 1.83
N ILE A 173 -6.14 16.60 0.86
CA ILE A 173 -4.99 16.41 -0.02
C ILE A 173 -5.34 16.91 -1.40
N LEU A 174 -4.54 17.85 -1.90
CA LEU A 174 -4.59 18.29 -3.29
C LEU A 174 -3.23 18.01 -3.92
N GLY A 175 -3.20 17.21 -4.97
CA GLY A 175 -1.95 16.83 -5.62
C GLY A 175 -2.04 16.83 -7.13
N ALA A 176 -0.88 16.88 -7.76
CA ALA A 176 -0.71 16.65 -9.18
C ALA A 176 0.21 15.44 -9.40
N THR A 177 0.07 14.80 -10.54
CA THR A 177 0.90 13.68 -10.96
C THR A 177 1.53 13.99 -12.30
N PHE A 178 2.84 13.79 -12.41
CA PHE A 178 3.58 13.76 -13.65
C PHE A 178 4.36 12.46 -13.71
N ILE A 179 4.14 11.66 -14.77
CA ILE A 179 4.90 10.44 -15.03
C ILE A 179 5.55 10.60 -16.39
N LEU A 180 6.86 10.37 -16.44
CA LEU A 180 7.64 10.34 -17.66
C LEU A 180 8.12 8.92 -17.94
N GLU A 181 7.73 8.41 -19.09
CA GLU A 181 8.14 7.11 -19.62
C GLU A 181 8.82 7.28 -20.99
N PRO A 182 9.54 6.27 -21.51
CA PRO A 182 10.21 6.37 -22.81
C PRO A 182 9.30 6.79 -23.96
N ALA A 183 8.08 6.26 -24.05
CA ALA A 183 7.14 6.53 -25.15
C ALA A 183 5.99 7.48 -24.80
N ALA A 184 5.76 7.77 -23.52
CA ALA A 184 4.63 8.56 -23.07
C ALA A 184 4.98 9.48 -21.90
N TYR A 185 4.14 10.45 -21.64
CA TYR A 185 4.07 11.11 -20.34
C TYR A 185 2.63 11.24 -19.89
N THR A 186 2.42 11.22 -18.56
CA THR A 186 1.10 11.34 -17.96
C THR A 186 1.02 12.59 -17.11
N LEU A 187 -0.10 13.30 -17.22
CA LEU A 187 -0.46 14.43 -16.37
C LEU A 187 -1.75 14.09 -15.63
N GLY A 188 -1.77 14.35 -14.35
CA GLY A 188 -2.94 14.06 -13.53
C GLY A 188 -3.13 14.97 -12.35
N LEU A 189 -4.34 14.90 -11.78
CA LEU A 189 -4.72 15.57 -10.54
C LEU A 189 -5.36 14.55 -9.60
N ASN A 190 -5.13 14.72 -8.31
CA ASN A 190 -5.78 13.97 -7.25
C ASN A 190 -6.29 14.91 -6.15
N TYR A 191 -7.45 14.57 -5.61
CA TYR A 191 -8.03 15.29 -4.50
C TYR A 191 -8.67 14.32 -3.51
N MET A 192 -8.43 14.55 -2.23
CA MET A 192 -8.95 13.73 -1.16
C MET A 192 -9.50 14.56 -0.03
N VAL A 193 -10.70 14.25 0.39
CA VAL A 193 -11.36 14.79 1.59
C VAL A 193 -11.50 13.63 2.58
N PRO A 194 -10.70 13.54 3.65
CA PRO A 194 -10.76 12.41 4.57
C PRO A 194 -12.04 12.38 5.40
N ARG A 195 -12.70 13.53 5.57
CA ARG A 195 -13.97 13.65 6.28
C ARG A 195 -14.79 14.78 5.68
N ILE A 196 -15.94 14.45 5.12
CA ILE A 196 -16.94 15.48 4.78
C ILE A 196 -17.48 16.06 6.08
N GLU A 197 -17.75 17.35 6.08
CA GLU A 197 -18.18 18.11 7.26
C GLU A 197 -19.25 17.40 8.09
N GLY A 198 -18.98 17.21 9.38
CA GLY A 198 -19.90 16.56 10.32
C GLY A 198 -20.05 15.04 10.16
N SER A 199 -19.39 14.42 9.20
CA SER A 199 -19.46 12.97 8.95
C SER A 199 -18.10 12.30 9.04
N ARG A 200 -18.07 10.95 8.94
CA ARG A 200 -16.86 10.15 8.78
C ARG A 200 -16.67 9.67 7.33
N ILE A 201 -17.42 10.26 6.41
CA ILE A 201 -17.33 9.94 4.98
C ILE A 201 -16.04 10.53 4.40
N ALA A 202 -15.23 9.67 3.81
CA ALA A 202 -14.08 10.05 3.00
C ALA A 202 -14.46 10.07 1.52
N VAL A 203 -13.86 10.98 0.75
CA VAL A 203 -13.97 11.02 -0.71
C VAL A 203 -12.59 11.18 -1.30
N GLN A 204 -12.26 10.35 -2.28
CA GLN A 204 -11.02 10.43 -3.05
C GLN A 204 -11.33 10.40 -4.54
N THR A 205 -10.68 11.26 -5.30
CA THR A 205 -10.77 11.26 -6.76
C THR A 205 -9.41 11.49 -7.38
N SER A 206 -9.17 10.84 -8.52
CA SER A 206 -8.02 11.12 -9.38
C SER A 206 -8.42 11.02 -10.84
N ALA A 207 -7.75 11.82 -11.68
CA ALA A 207 -7.92 11.77 -13.13
C ALA A 207 -6.58 12.07 -13.79
N ASN A 208 -6.19 11.21 -14.74
CA ASN A 208 -4.91 11.26 -15.44
C ASN A 208 -5.13 11.17 -16.94
N VAL A 209 -4.31 11.86 -17.72
CA VAL A 209 -4.27 11.80 -19.17
C VAL A 209 -2.86 11.41 -19.60
N MET A 210 -2.77 10.35 -20.40
CA MET A 210 -1.54 9.87 -21.01
C MET A 210 -1.37 10.50 -22.39
N ILE A 211 -0.18 10.99 -22.69
CA ILE A 211 0.15 11.68 -23.92
C ILE A 211 1.36 10.99 -24.55
N ASN A 212 1.23 10.63 -25.82
CA ASN A 212 2.34 10.06 -26.58
C ASN A 212 3.43 11.10 -26.83
N ARG A 213 4.68 10.76 -26.58
CA ARG A 213 5.81 11.71 -26.67
C ARG A 213 6.16 12.09 -28.10
N ASP A 214 5.99 11.17 -29.03
CA ASP A 214 6.38 11.40 -30.45
C ASP A 214 5.33 12.24 -31.18
N SER A 215 4.05 11.93 -30.99
CA SER A 215 2.95 12.62 -31.67
C SER A 215 2.39 13.82 -30.93
N GLY A 216 2.62 13.91 -29.61
CA GLY A 216 1.98 14.89 -28.71
C GLY A 216 0.47 14.69 -28.52
N SER A 217 -0.08 13.59 -29.02
CA SER A 217 -1.52 13.31 -28.95
C SER A 217 -1.90 12.55 -27.70
N PRO A 218 -3.08 12.84 -27.09
CA PRO A 218 -3.62 12.02 -26.02
C PRO A 218 -3.83 10.57 -26.50
N GLU A 219 -3.36 9.60 -25.72
CA GLU A 219 -3.48 8.17 -26.05
C GLU A 219 -4.14 7.36 -24.94
N GLY A 220 -4.61 8.03 -23.88
CA GLY A 220 -5.36 7.36 -22.83
C GLY A 220 -5.71 8.25 -21.66
N THR A 221 -6.60 7.73 -20.83
CA THR A 221 -7.02 8.34 -19.57
C THR A 221 -7.32 7.25 -18.55
N TYR A 222 -7.01 7.54 -17.30
CA TYR A 222 -7.36 6.65 -16.19
C TYR A 222 -7.62 7.46 -14.92
N GLY A 223 -8.40 6.89 -14.02
CA GLY A 223 -8.71 7.55 -12.76
C GLY A 223 -9.72 6.78 -11.93
N GLN A 224 -10.09 7.40 -10.81
CA GLN A 224 -11.05 6.82 -9.87
C GLN A 224 -11.84 7.88 -9.13
N LEU A 225 -13.00 7.47 -8.64
CA LEU A 225 -13.79 8.16 -7.61
C LEU A 225 -14.17 7.13 -6.56
N VAL A 226 -13.79 7.37 -5.32
CA VAL A 226 -14.11 6.52 -4.17
C VAL A 226 -14.78 7.38 -3.11
N ALA A 227 -15.85 6.88 -2.51
CA ALA A 227 -16.52 7.51 -1.37
C ALA A 227 -16.98 6.44 -0.39
N GLY A 228 -16.79 6.66 0.91
CA GLY A 228 -17.21 5.67 1.90
C GLY A 228 -17.00 6.14 3.34
N GLU A 229 -17.58 5.36 4.24
CA GLU A 229 -17.38 5.47 5.68
C GLU A 229 -16.77 4.16 6.18
N PRO A 230 -15.48 4.16 6.59
CA PRO A 230 -14.78 2.95 7.00
C PRO A 230 -15.16 2.53 8.43
N LEU A 231 -14.84 1.28 8.81
CA LEU A 231 -14.77 0.88 10.20
C LEU A 231 -13.60 1.60 10.89
N TYR A 232 -13.91 2.61 11.70
CA TYR A 232 -12.93 3.51 12.31
C TYR A 232 -12.51 3.12 13.74
N ALA A 233 -13.19 2.17 14.36
CA ALA A 233 -12.87 1.64 15.68
C ALA A 233 -13.22 0.15 15.75
N GLY A 234 -12.65 -0.55 16.74
CA GLY A 234 -12.90 -1.96 16.93
C GLY A 234 -14.37 -2.31 17.22
N ASN A 235 -15.16 -1.35 17.68
CA ASN A 235 -16.58 -1.49 17.98
C ASN A 235 -17.51 -0.82 16.94
N THR A 236 -16.99 -0.33 15.82
CA THR A 236 -17.82 0.23 14.75
C THR A 236 -18.65 -0.86 14.10
N GLU A 237 -19.95 -0.63 13.99
CA GLU A 237 -20.89 -1.65 13.54
C GLU A 237 -21.15 -1.64 12.02
N TRP A 238 -21.09 -0.48 11.38
CA TRP A 238 -21.44 -0.31 9.98
C TRP A 238 -20.34 0.44 9.22
N ALA A 239 -20.10 -0.01 8.00
CA ALA A 239 -19.28 0.68 7.03
C ALA A 239 -19.91 0.53 5.64
N TRP A 240 -19.60 1.45 4.75
CA TRP A 240 -19.95 1.35 3.35
C TRP A 240 -18.90 2.02 2.50
N ASP A 241 -18.75 1.56 1.27
CA ASP A 241 -17.98 2.25 0.26
C ASP A 241 -18.61 2.13 -1.12
N SER A 242 -18.26 3.07 -1.99
CA SER A 242 -18.62 3.09 -3.40
C SER A 242 -17.43 3.53 -4.20
N SER A 243 -17.11 2.83 -5.26
CA SER A 243 -16.03 3.17 -6.15
C SER A 243 -16.41 3.08 -7.62
N VAL A 244 -15.85 3.98 -8.40
CA VAL A 244 -15.86 3.95 -9.87
C VAL A 244 -14.42 4.15 -10.33
N GLN A 245 -13.93 3.24 -11.18
CA GLN A 245 -12.59 3.29 -11.73
C GLN A 245 -12.65 3.10 -13.24
N TRP A 246 -11.79 3.78 -13.96
CA TRP A 246 -11.63 3.62 -15.39
C TRP A 246 -10.18 3.66 -15.79
N GLN A 247 -9.85 2.90 -16.82
CA GLN A 247 -8.57 2.94 -17.51
C GLN A 247 -8.82 2.66 -18.98
N ASP A 248 -8.59 3.64 -19.83
CA ASP A 248 -8.67 3.55 -21.28
C ASP A 248 -7.35 4.11 -21.83
N ALA A 249 -6.33 3.26 -21.92
CA ALA A 249 -4.96 3.68 -22.17
C ALA A 249 -4.13 2.58 -22.84
N ILE A 250 -3.02 2.96 -23.45
CA ILE A 250 -2.07 2.01 -24.01
C ILE A 250 -1.12 1.55 -22.90
N TYR A 251 -1.18 0.26 -22.57
CA TYR A 251 -0.19 -0.38 -21.72
C TYR A 251 1.09 -0.67 -22.50
N ARG A 252 2.25 -0.39 -21.90
CA ARG A 252 3.57 -0.74 -22.44
C ARG A 252 4.45 -1.28 -21.31
N ALA A 253 5.11 -2.41 -21.55
CA ALA A 253 6.19 -2.85 -20.69
C ALA A 253 7.49 -2.19 -21.14
N TYR A 254 8.19 -1.53 -20.21
CA TYR A 254 9.48 -0.89 -20.48
C TYR A 254 10.64 -1.70 -19.90
N SER A 255 11.79 -1.63 -20.55
CA SER A 255 13.05 -2.18 -20.08
C SER A 255 14.20 -1.51 -20.83
N ASN A 256 15.27 -1.10 -20.13
CA ASN A 256 16.41 -0.36 -20.71
C ASN A 256 15.99 0.93 -21.47
N ALA A 257 15.10 1.71 -20.88
CA ALA A 257 14.54 2.94 -21.44
C ALA A 257 13.86 2.78 -22.81
N GLN A 258 13.35 1.60 -23.11
CA GLN A 258 12.67 1.29 -24.36
C GLN A 258 11.42 0.44 -24.09
N VAL A 259 10.46 0.47 -25.03
CA VAL A 259 9.37 -0.50 -25.01
C VAL A 259 9.95 -1.89 -25.24
N ARG A 260 9.68 -2.79 -24.30
CA ARG A 260 10.06 -4.20 -24.42
C ARG A 260 9.51 -4.78 -25.73
N THR A 261 10.26 -5.67 -26.36
CA THR A 261 9.84 -6.34 -27.60
C THR A 261 9.64 -7.85 -27.38
N TYR A 262 8.84 -8.43 -28.23
CA TYR A 262 8.61 -9.86 -28.30
C TYR A 262 8.95 -10.40 -29.68
N VAL A 263 9.66 -11.51 -29.72
CA VAL A 263 9.98 -12.30 -30.92
C VAL A 263 9.69 -13.75 -30.61
N ASP A 264 8.88 -14.44 -31.42
CA ASP A 264 8.63 -15.86 -31.24
C ASP A 264 9.75 -16.71 -31.87
N PRO A 265 10.62 -17.34 -31.07
CA PRO A 265 11.74 -18.13 -31.60
C PRO A 265 11.29 -19.43 -32.30
N ARG A 266 10.04 -19.88 -32.08
CA ARG A 266 9.50 -21.11 -32.67
C ARG A 266 9.04 -20.95 -34.11
N THR A 267 8.83 -19.73 -34.56
CA THR A 267 8.32 -19.43 -35.92
C THR A 267 9.42 -19.32 -36.96
N GLY A 268 10.69 -19.53 -36.60
CA GLY A 268 11.83 -19.23 -37.45
C GLY A 268 12.09 -17.72 -37.66
N CYS A 269 11.37 -16.90 -36.91
CA CYS A 269 11.55 -15.45 -36.85
C CYS A 269 12.87 -15.08 -36.16
N SER A 270 13.48 -14.01 -36.65
CA SER A 270 14.71 -13.44 -36.09
C SER A 270 14.45 -12.01 -35.62
N ALA A 271 15.08 -11.61 -34.53
CA ALA A 271 15.09 -10.22 -34.09
C ALA A 271 15.67 -9.23 -35.09
N ALA A 272 16.42 -9.73 -36.10
CA ALA A 272 16.94 -8.95 -37.21
C ALA A 272 15.88 -8.61 -38.27
N ASP A 273 14.75 -9.32 -38.30
CA ASP A 273 13.62 -9.03 -39.19
C ASP A 273 12.59 -8.16 -38.46
N PRO A 274 12.43 -6.89 -38.84
CA PRO A 274 11.51 -5.98 -38.14
C PRO A 274 10.05 -6.45 -38.16
N THR A 275 9.64 -7.28 -39.12
CA THR A 275 8.26 -7.81 -39.17
C THR A 275 8.02 -8.88 -38.13
N CYS A 276 9.08 -9.52 -37.63
CA CYS A 276 9.05 -10.54 -36.60
C CYS A 276 9.10 -9.96 -35.17
N VAL A 277 9.29 -8.66 -35.02
CA VAL A 277 9.38 -7.98 -33.73
C VAL A 277 8.10 -7.24 -33.45
N VAL A 278 7.43 -7.55 -32.35
CA VAL A 278 6.25 -6.81 -31.88
C VAL A 278 6.55 -6.12 -30.55
N PRO A 279 6.09 -4.86 -30.34
CA PRO A 279 6.26 -4.19 -29.06
C PRO A 279 5.38 -4.87 -28.01
N PHE A 280 5.88 -4.98 -26.78
CA PHE A 280 5.08 -5.47 -25.65
C PHE A 280 4.12 -4.36 -25.20
N SER A 281 3.06 -4.21 -25.97
CA SER A 281 2.04 -3.18 -25.73
C SER A 281 0.67 -3.64 -26.22
N PHE A 282 -0.38 -3.13 -25.58
CA PHE A 282 -1.76 -3.32 -25.98
C PHE A 282 -2.64 -2.18 -25.41
N HIS A 283 -3.72 -1.87 -26.11
CA HIS A 283 -4.71 -0.95 -25.60
C HIS A 283 -5.61 -1.69 -24.61
N GLN A 284 -5.68 -1.19 -23.39
CA GLN A 284 -6.56 -1.73 -22.33
C GLN A 284 -7.68 -0.76 -22.02
N ARG A 285 -8.90 -1.29 -21.92
CA ARG A 285 -10.10 -0.60 -21.48
C ARG A 285 -10.69 -1.35 -20.32
N VAL A 286 -10.55 -0.78 -19.13
CA VAL A 286 -11.06 -1.37 -17.89
C VAL A 286 -11.99 -0.36 -17.21
N TYR A 287 -13.21 -0.77 -16.94
CA TYR A 287 -14.20 0.03 -16.22
C TYR A 287 -14.74 -0.81 -15.08
N GLN A 288 -14.76 -0.25 -13.88
CA GLN A 288 -15.28 -0.94 -12.69
C GLN A 288 -16.15 0.02 -11.91
N ALA A 289 -17.25 -0.48 -11.37
CA ALA A 289 -18.08 0.20 -10.40
C ALA A 289 -18.51 -0.81 -9.32
N GLN A 290 -18.47 -0.38 -8.07
CA GLN A 290 -18.75 -1.22 -6.92
C GLN A 290 -19.46 -0.41 -5.84
N TYR A 291 -20.39 -1.04 -5.14
CA TYR A 291 -20.97 -0.55 -3.91
C TYR A 291 -20.97 -1.66 -2.87
N GLU A 292 -20.50 -1.36 -1.67
CA GLU A 292 -20.38 -2.32 -0.57
C GLU A 292 -21.05 -1.80 0.69
N LEU A 293 -21.67 -2.71 1.43
CA LEU A 293 -22.21 -2.48 2.76
C LEU A 293 -21.69 -3.55 3.71
N THR A 294 -21.04 -3.13 4.77
CA THR A 294 -20.44 -4.01 5.78
C THR A 294 -21.16 -3.88 7.12
N ARG A 295 -21.46 -5.01 7.73
CA ARG A 295 -21.89 -5.12 9.13
C ARG A 295 -20.79 -5.83 9.92
N SER A 296 -20.26 -5.16 10.94
CA SER A 296 -19.24 -5.69 11.84
C SER A 296 -19.85 -6.09 13.19
N PHE A 297 -19.32 -7.16 13.76
CA PHE A 297 -19.66 -7.68 15.08
C PHE A 297 -18.38 -7.99 15.85
N GLY A 298 -18.38 -7.68 17.13
CA GLY A 298 -17.25 -7.94 18.02
C GLY A 298 -16.51 -6.65 18.41
N TRP A 299 -15.41 -6.80 19.11
CA TRP A 299 -14.50 -5.72 19.47
C TRP A 299 -13.04 -6.20 19.45
N THR A 300 -12.74 -7.28 20.18
CA THR A 300 -11.40 -7.89 20.19
C THR A 300 -11.23 -8.90 19.06
N ASN A 301 -12.27 -9.69 18.82
CA ASN A 301 -12.39 -10.57 17.66
C ASN A 301 -13.55 -10.05 16.82
N ASN A 302 -13.24 -9.52 15.66
CA ASN A 302 -14.21 -8.91 14.79
C ASN A 302 -14.66 -9.90 13.71
N HIS A 303 -15.92 -9.78 13.33
CA HIS A 303 -16.57 -10.57 12.30
C HIS A 303 -17.36 -9.64 11.40
N ASP A 304 -16.84 -9.37 10.21
CA ASP A 304 -17.42 -8.45 9.24
C ASP A 304 -18.09 -9.23 8.13
N PHE A 305 -19.35 -8.89 7.85
CA PHE A 305 -20.11 -9.42 6.72
C PHE A 305 -20.34 -8.29 5.73
N THR A 306 -19.81 -8.44 4.51
CA THR A 306 -19.94 -7.44 3.46
C THR A 306 -20.79 -7.99 2.32
N LEU A 307 -21.82 -7.24 1.95
CA LEU A 307 -22.58 -7.47 0.73
C LEU A 307 -22.22 -6.39 -0.28
N ALA A 308 -21.90 -6.80 -1.51
CA ALA A 308 -21.58 -5.85 -2.57
C ALA A 308 -22.34 -6.13 -3.87
N ALA A 309 -22.46 -5.07 -4.67
CA ALA A 309 -22.87 -5.14 -6.07
C ALA A 309 -21.69 -4.65 -6.93
N ASN A 310 -21.32 -5.45 -7.91
CA ASN A 310 -20.13 -5.19 -8.72
C ASN A 310 -20.48 -5.24 -10.21
N ILE A 311 -19.91 -4.31 -10.97
CA ILE A 311 -19.86 -4.35 -12.41
C ILE A 311 -18.43 -4.03 -12.86
N SER A 312 -17.89 -4.86 -13.74
CA SER A 312 -16.59 -4.62 -14.34
C SER A 312 -16.57 -5.06 -15.80
N ARG A 313 -15.83 -4.35 -16.61
CA ARG A 313 -15.60 -4.68 -18.01
C ARG A 313 -14.15 -4.44 -18.35
N ALA A 314 -13.49 -5.46 -18.88
CA ALA A 314 -12.15 -5.36 -19.43
C ALA A 314 -12.17 -5.74 -20.92
N ALA A 315 -11.41 -5.01 -21.74
CA ALA A 315 -11.19 -5.30 -23.14
C ALA A 315 -9.76 -4.92 -23.52
N TYR A 316 -9.11 -5.79 -24.26
CA TYR A 316 -7.71 -5.62 -24.66
C TYR A 316 -7.58 -5.75 -26.18
N ASN A 317 -6.86 -4.85 -26.81
CA ASN A 317 -6.65 -4.83 -28.25
C ASN A 317 -5.18 -4.59 -28.57
N THR A 318 -4.69 -5.26 -29.62
CA THR A 318 -3.37 -4.99 -30.20
C THR A 318 -3.52 -4.48 -31.62
N GLN A 319 -2.68 -3.52 -32.01
CA GLN A 319 -2.60 -3.02 -33.38
C GLN A 319 -1.11 -2.85 -33.73
N PHE A 320 -0.56 -3.82 -34.46
CA PHE A 320 0.84 -3.78 -34.94
C PHE A 320 0.86 -3.68 -36.44
N VAL A 321 1.18 -2.48 -36.95
CA VAL A 321 1.23 -2.23 -38.38
C VAL A 321 2.47 -2.91 -38.99
N GLY A 322 2.26 -3.75 -40.02
CA GLY A 322 3.34 -4.44 -40.72
C GLY A 322 3.97 -5.63 -40.00
N ALA A 323 3.49 -5.99 -38.81
CA ALA A 323 4.02 -7.14 -38.09
C ALA A 323 3.55 -8.48 -38.68
N ASN A 324 4.37 -9.50 -38.53
CA ASN A 324 4.03 -10.88 -38.91
C ASN A 324 2.82 -11.37 -38.12
N PRO A 325 1.74 -11.83 -38.78
CA PRO A 325 0.53 -12.29 -38.12
C PRO A 325 0.76 -13.46 -37.14
N THR A 326 1.71 -14.35 -37.43
CA THR A 326 2.04 -15.50 -36.55
C THR A 326 2.65 -15.02 -35.25
N THR A 327 3.63 -14.11 -35.28
CA THR A 327 4.24 -13.53 -34.10
C THR A 327 3.23 -12.71 -33.30
N THR A 328 2.39 -11.91 -33.97
CA THR A 328 1.30 -11.16 -33.34
C THR A 328 0.34 -12.07 -32.60
N ASN A 329 -0.14 -13.13 -33.25
CA ASN A 329 -1.07 -14.08 -32.66
C ASN A 329 -0.47 -14.83 -31.46
N ASP A 330 0.81 -15.18 -31.54
CA ASP A 330 1.51 -15.86 -30.45
C ASP A 330 1.69 -14.91 -29.25
N PHE A 331 2.09 -13.66 -29.50
CA PHE A 331 2.14 -12.62 -28.46
C PHE A 331 0.79 -12.44 -27.76
N VAL A 332 -0.29 -12.26 -28.54
CA VAL A 332 -1.65 -12.12 -27.99
C VAL A 332 -2.02 -13.31 -27.13
N LYS A 333 -1.75 -14.52 -27.61
CA LYS A 333 -2.08 -15.76 -26.88
C LYS A 333 -1.31 -15.93 -25.57
N GLN A 334 -0.07 -15.43 -25.51
CA GLN A 334 0.80 -15.62 -24.35
C GLN A 334 0.69 -14.50 -23.33
N TYR A 335 0.50 -13.24 -23.76
CA TYR A 335 0.73 -12.09 -22.90
C TYR A 335 -0.41 -11.08 -22.86
N VAL A 336 -1.36 -11.11 -23.79
CA VAL A 336 -2.48 -10.17 -23.76
C VAL A 336 -3.62 -10.79 -22.92
N PRO A 337 -4.07 -10.13 -21.86
CA PRO A 337 -5.17 -10.63 -21.04
C PRO A 337 -6.47 -10.80 -21.84
N LEU A 338 -7.31 -11.75 -21.47
CA LEU A 338 -8.62 -11.91 -22.08
C LEU A 338 -9.62 -10.90 -21.52
N GLY A 339 -10.33 -10.24 -22.43
CA GLY A 339 -11.39 -9.31 -22.08
C GLY A 339 -12.62 -10.04 -21.50
N GLU A 340 -13.18 -9.46 -20.45
CA GLU A 340 -14.37 -10.03 -19.78
C GLU A 340 -15.25 -8.92 -19.21
N THR A 341 -16.57 -9.16 -19.23
CA THR A 341 -17.55 -8.38 -18.46
C THR A 341 -18.08 -9.24 -17.32
N ARG A 342 -18.07 -8.69 -16.12
CA ARG A 342 -18.63 -9.33 -14.93
C ARG A 342 -19.66 -8.40 -14.28
N VAL A 343 -20.83 -8.94 -14.03
CA VAL A 343 -21.91 -8.29 -13.30
C VAL A 343 -22.43 -9.30 -12.28
N GLY A 344 -22.46 -8.93 -11.02
CA GLY A 344 -22.92 -9.83 -9.98
C GLY A 344 -22.82 -9.26 -8.58
N PRO A 345 -23.48 -9.90 -7.62
CA PRO A 345 -23.24 -9.61 -6.20
C PRO A 345 -21.91 -10.20 -5.73
N SER A 346 -21.43 -9.75 -4.60
CA SER A 346 -20.43 -10.50 -3.83
C SER A 346 -20.81 -10.53 -2.35
N LEU A 347 -20.43 -11.62 -1.71
CA LEU A 347 -20.56 -11.81 -0.27
C LEU A 347 -19.17 -12.06 0.29
N GLN A 348 -18.76 -11.28 1.28
CA GLN A 348 -17.47 -11.44 1.96
C GLN A 348 -17.69 -11.65 3.45
N TYR A 349 -16.94 -12.56 4.01
CA TYR A 349 -16.76 -12.73 5.43
C TYR A 349 -15.31 -12.44 5.78
N HIS A 350 -15.08 -11.52 6.73
CA HIS A 350 -13.77 -11.16 7.22
C HIS A 350 -13.74 -11.28 8.74
N THR A 351 -12.77 -11.99 9.29
CA THR A 351 -12.61 -12.13 10.73
C THR A 351 -11.16 -11.93 11.12
N TYR A 352 -10.93 -11.19 12.21
CA TYR A 352 -9.60 -10.80 12.65
C TYR A 352 -9.56 -10.44 14.13
N GLU A 353 -8.34 -10.51 14.71
CA GLU A 353 -8.08 -9.97 16.04
C GLU A 353 -7.80 -8.45 15.96
N TRP A 354 -8.49 -7.67 16.80
CA TRP A 354 -8.25 -6.24 16.96
C TRP A 354 -7.18 -6.00 18.03
N ARG A 355 -5.97 -6.53 17.77
CA ARG A 355 -4.82 -6.46 18.65
C ARG A 355 -3.58 -6.06 17.86
N PHE A 356 -2.77 -5.16 18.43
CA PHE A 356 -1.65 -4.56 17.72
C PHE A 356 -0.34 -4.70 18.50
N LEU A 357 0.74 -4.93 17.76
CA LEU A 357 2.12 -4.79 18.19
C LEU A 357 2.59 -3.38 17.83
N ARG A 358 3.04 -2.61 18.83
CA ARG A 358 3.65 -1.30 18.60
C ARG A 358 5.17 -1.45 18.59
N VAL A 359 5.79 -0.98 17.55
CA VAL A 359 7.23 -1.09 17.30
C VAL A 359 7.79 0.21 16.73
N VAL A 360 9.11 0.24 16.58
CA VAL A 360 9.86 1.34 15.97
C VAL A 360 10.85 0.73 14.98
N ASP A 361 11.20 1.43 13.92
CA ASP A 361 12.21 1.02 12.93
C ASP A 361 11.85 -0.24 12.13
N PHE A 362 10.59 -0.37 11.66
CA PHE A 362 10.21 -1.44 10.73
C PHE A 362 10.14 -0.92 9.30
N ASP A 363 9.05 -0.26 8.96
CA ASP A 363 8.82 0.32 7.64
C ASP A 363 9.11 1.82 7.62
N THR A 364 9.19 2.46 8.79
CA THR A 364 9.71 3.81 8.99
C THR A 364 11.07 3.78 9.70
N LEU A 365 11.65 4.96 10.00
CA LEU A 365 12.86 5.12 10.81
C LEU A 365 12.54 5.99 12.03
N ALA A 366 12.88 5.52 13.22
CA ALA A 366 12.70 6.19 14.52
C ALA A 366 11.25 6.61 14.86
N LEU A 367 10.24 6.18 14.10
CA LEU A 367 8.84 6.48 14.35
C LEU A 367 8.06 5.25 14.82
N GLN A 368 7.01 5.50 15.60
CA GLN A 368 6.11 4.43 16.07
C GLN A 368 5.21 3.92 14.95
N GLU A 369 5.06 2.61 14.91
CA GLU A 369 4.23 1.86 13.97
C GLU A 369 3.38 0.83 14.72
N ASP A 370 2.16 0.60 14.23
CA ASP A 370 1.22 -0.36 14.82
C ASP A 370 0.91 -1.47 13.80
N TYR A 371 1.29 -2.71 14.10
CA TYR A 371 1.02 -3.87 13.26
C TYR A 371 -0.01 -4.77 13.91
N ARG A 372 -1.06 -5.14 13.16
CA ARG A 372 -2.06 -6.11 13.63
C ARG A 372 -1.40 -7.47 13.80
N ILE A 373 -1.62 -8.10 14.98
CA ILE A 373 -1.10 -9.42 15.34
C ILE A 373 -2.25 -10.40 15.52
N GLY A 374 -1.93 -11.71 15.52
CA GLY A 374 -2.92 -12.77 15.55
C GLY A 374 -3.43 -13.13 14.15
N TYR A 375 -4.63 -13.67 14.07
CA TYR A 375 -5.23 -14.11 12.81
C TYR A 375 -5.97 -12.99 12.09
N ASP A 376 -6.05 -13.14 10.77
CA ASP A 376 -6.81 -12.29 9.87
C ASP A 376 -7.22 -13.15 8.67
N VAL A 377 -8.52 -13.37 8.45
CA VAL A 377 -9.04 -14.30 7.43
C VAL A 377 -10.16 -13.65 6.65
N VAL A 378 -10.04 -13.70 5.34
CA VAL A 378 -11.06 -13.22 4.38
C VAL A 378 -11.53 -14.38 3.51
N LEU A 379 -12.83 -14.52 3.37
CA LEU A 379 -13.47 -15.43 2.42
C LEU A 379 -14.47 -14.63 1.59
N ARG A 380 -14.41 -14.75 0.26
CA ARG A 380 -15.29 -14.01 -0.66
C ARG A 380 -15.83 -14.91 -1.74
N ALA A 381 -17.15 -14.85 -1.96
CA ALA A 381 -17.81 -15.41 -3.12
C ALA A 381 -18.32 -14.26 -4.00
N TYR A 382 -17.99 -14.27 -5.31
CA TYR A 382 -18.37 -13.21 -6.24
C TYR A 382 -18.82 -13.79 -7.58
N PRO A 383 -20.03 -14.39 -7.60
CA PRO A 383 -20.58 -14.99 -8.81
C PRO A 383 -20.87 -13.92 -9.87
N ALA A 384 -20.76 -14.33 -11.13
CA ALA A 384 -21.10 -13.53 -12.30
C ALA A 384 -22.04 -14.33 -13.18
N PHE A 385 -23.11 -13.68 -13.70
CA PHE A 385 -24.18 -14.37 -14.43
C PHE A 385 -24.44 -13.73 -15.80
N LYS A 386 -24.48 -14.55 -16.86
CA LYS A 386 -24.87 -14.10 -18.21
C LYS A 386 -26.25 -13.44 -18.22
N ALA A 387 -27.17 -13.94 -17.42
CA ALA A 387 -28.55 -13.41 -17.33
C ALA A 387 -28.63 -11.92 -16.97
N ILE A 388 -27.60 -11.37 -16.32
CA ILE A 388 -27.53 -9.95 -15.93
C ILE A 388 -26.43 -9.17 -16.66
N GLY A 389 -25.83 -9.76 -17.72
CA GLY A 389 -24.88 -9.07 -18.60
C GLY A 389 -23.42 -9.50 -18.51
N SER A 390 -23.09 -10.54 -17.76
CA SER A 390 -21.71 -11.07 -17.73
C SER A 390 -21.38 -11.85 -19.00
N SER A 391 -20.08 -11.90 -19.35
CA SER A 391 -19.58 -12.67 -20.50
C SER A 391 -19.75 -14.17 -20.33
N ARG A 392 -19.68 -14.67 -19.10
CA ARG A 392 -19.82 -16.09 -18.74
C ARG A 392 -20.48 -16.26 -17.38
N ASP A 393 -21.03 -17.45 -17.14
CA ASP A 393 -21.49 -17.85 -15.82
C ASP A 393 -20.33 -18.44 -15.06
N VAL A 394 -19.93 -17.82 -13.95
CA VAL A 394 -18.81 -18.25 -13.12
C VAL A 394 -19.14 -18.00 -11.65
N THR A 395 -18.75 -18.91 -10.77
CA THR A 395 -18.74 -18.70 -9.33
C THR A 395 -17.29 -18.54 -8.89
N ALA A 396 -16.89 -17.30 -8.68
CA ALA A 396 -15.51 -17.04 -8.23
C ALA A 396 -15.45 -17.06 -6.70
N LEU A 397 -14.41 -17.71 -6.17
CA LEU A 397 -14.17 -17.87 -4.75
C LEU A 397 -12.75 -17.38 -4.45
N TYR A 398 -12.65 -16.40 -3.58
CA TYR A 398 -11.39 -15.89 -3.06
C TYR A 398 -11.28 -16.21 -1.57
N GLY A 399 -10.10 -16.59 -1.15
CA GLY A 399 -9.77 -16.80 0.25
C GLY A 399 -8.36 -16.30 0.55
N ALA A 400 -8.23 -15.58 1.67
CA ALA A 400 -6.94 -15.20 2.21
C ALA A 400 -6.91 -15.43 3.71
N ALA A 401 -5.78 -15.93 4.22
CA ALA A 401 -5.55 -16.13 5.63
C ALA A 401 -4.15 -15.63 6.00
N GLN A 402 -4.08 -14.86 7.06
CA GLN A 402 -2.84 -14.32 7.60
C GLN A 402 -2.75 -14.67 9.07
N TYR A 403 -1.55 -14.99 9.53
CA TYR A 403 -1.25 -15.02 10.95
C TYR A 403 0.06 -14.28 11.24
N THR A 404 0.03 -13.40 12.25
CA THR A 404 1.19 -12.60 12.66
C THR A 404 1.57 -12.95 14.09
N TRP A 405 2.76 -13.51 14.25
CA TRP A 405 3.37 -13.78 15.55
C TRP A 405 4.28 -12.61 15.95
N PRO A 406 4.05 -11.97 17.10
CA PRO A 406 5.03 -11.06 17.66
C PRO A 406 6.23 -11.87 18.20
N VAL A 407 7.44 -11.42 17.91
CA VAL A 407 8.69 -12.04 18.39
C VAL A 407 9.52 -10.95 19.09
N ARG A 408 9.25 -10.69 20.36
CA ARG A 408 9.78 -9.53 21.12
C ARG A 408 9.41 -8.21 20.40
N ASP A 409 10.40 -7.44 19.94
CA ASP A 409 10.28 -6.23 19.13
C ASP A 409 10.37 -6.52 17.61
N GLY A 410 10.23 -7.77 17.20
CA GLY A 410 10.13 -8.25 15.82
C GLY A 410 8.78 -8.91 15.54
N LEU A 411 8.54 -9.35 14.32
CA LEU A 411 7.37 -10.12 13.92
C LEU A 411 7.69 -11.18 12.88
N PHE A 412 6.88 -12.23 12.87
CA PHE A 412 6.82 -13.20 11.78
C PHE A 412 5.40 -13.26 11.26
N ARG A 413 5.21 -13.13 9.94
CA ARG A 413 3.91 -13.14 9.28
C ARG A 413 3.88 -14.16 8.15
N LEU A 414 2.85 -14.98 8.15
CA LEU A 414 2.52 -15.86 7.04
C LEU A 414 1.20 -15.39 6.44
N ILE A 415 1.15 -15.34 5.11
CA ILE A 415 -0.05 -15.05 4.34
C ILE A 415 -0.25 -16.20 3.36
N PHE A 416 -1.47 -16.63 3.19
CA PHE A 416 -1.89 -17.55 2.15
C PHE A 416 -3.08 -16.96 1.42
N GLU A 417 -2.94 -16.73 0.12
CA GLU A 417 -4.00 -16.27 -0.76
C GLU A 417 -4.34 -17.34 -1.81
N SER A 418 -5.58 -17.42 -2.19
CA SER A 418 -6.05 -18.28 -3.28
C SER A 418 -7.29 -17.69 -3.93
N ASP A 419 -7.37 -17.80 -5.24
CA ASP A 419 -8.59 -17.57 -6.02
C ASP A 419 -8.88 -18.82 -6.86
N ALA A 420 -10.13 -19.15 -7.00
CA ALA A 420 -10.59 -20.22 -7.87
C ALA A 420 -11.90 -19.82 -8.56
N GLN A 421 -11.97 -20.06 -9.86
CA GLN A 421 -13.11 -19.68 -10.70
C GLN A 421 -13.71 -20.95 -11.36
N PRO A 422 -14.52 -21.72 -10.61
CA PRO A 422 -15.27 -22.83 -11.19
C PRO A 422 -16.31 -22.33 -12.19
N GLU A 423 -16.31 -22.98 -13.36
CA GLU A 423 -17.23 -22.76 -14.46
C GLU A 423 -17.79 -24.09 -14.92
N GLN A 424 -19.07 -24.37 -14.68
CA GLN A 424 -19.74 -25.64 -15.00
C GLN A 424 -18.95 -26.88 -14.54
N SER A 425 -18.17 -27.50 -15.43
CA SER A 425 -17.42 -28.74 -15.18
C SER A 425 -15.90 -28.56 -15.06
N ARG A 426 -15.40 -27.33 -15.12
CA ARG A 426 -13.96 -27.04 -15.07
C ARG A 426 -13.66 -25.86 -14.13
N ILE A 427 -12.41 -25.77 -13.71
CA ILE A 427 -11.86 -24.55 -13.11
C ILE A 427 -11.19 -23.77 -14.25
N ALA A 428 -11.66 -22.53 -14.48
CA ALA A 428 -11.16 -21.66 -15.55
C ALA A 428 -9.87 -20.95 -15.11
N ASP A 429 -9.90 -20.28 -13.96
CA ASP A 429 -8.75 -19.62 -13.35
C ASP A 429 -8.54 -20.15 -11.95
N ALA A 430 -7.29 -20.31 -11.54
CA ALA A 430 -6.96 -20.62 -10.16
C ALA A 430 -5.49 -20.34 -9.86
N PHE A 431 -5.24 -19.74 -8.70
CA PHE A 431 -3.90 -19.57 -8.16
C PHE A 431 -3.83 -19.82 -6.65
N ILE A 432 -2.63 -20.04 -6.18
CA ILE A 432 -2.24 -19.93 -4.77
C ILE A 432 -1.05 -18.98 -4.66
N HIS A 433 -1.00 -18.23 -3.57
CA HIS A 433 0.05 -17.25 -3.32
C HIS A 433 0.42 -17.22 -1.83
N PRO A 434 1.26 -18.16 -1.35
CA PRO A 434 1.86 -18.05 -0.03
C PRO A 434 2.94 -16.98 0.00
N THR A 435 2.95 -16.18 1.07
CA THR A 435 3.97 -15.18 1.38
C THR A 435 4.42 -15.36 2.82
N ALA A 436 5.72 -15.28 3.07
CA ALA A 436 6.31 -15.32 4.40
C ALA A 436 7.17 -14.07 4.61
N HIS A 437 6.95 -13.35 5.70
CA HIS A 437 7.67 -12.14 6.03
C HIS A 437 8.15 -12.18 7.48
N LEU A 438 9.45 -12.01 7.69
CA LEU A 438 10.08 -12.01 8.99
C LEU A 438 10.86 -10.71 9.18
N VAL A 439 10.57 -10.00 10.24
CA VAL A 439 11.41 -8.93 10.79
C VAL A 439 11.95 -9.42 12.12
N THR A 440 13.25 -9.64 12.21
CA THR A 440 13.87 -10.12 13.45
C THR A 440 13.78 -9.08 14.56
N PRO A 441 13.83 -9.50 15.83
CA PRO A 441 14.18 -8.59 16.91
C PRO A 441 15.48 -7.84 16.61
N THR A 442 15.65 -6.67 17.21
CA THR A 442 16.88 -5.90 17.10
C THR A 442 18.07 -6.73 17.55
N ILE A 443 19.06 -6.90 16.68
CA ILE A 443 20.28 -7.67 16.94
C ILE A 443 21.31 -6.75 17.62
N GLY A 444 21.43 -6.86 18.93
CA GLY A 444 22.25 -5.96 19.73
C GLY A 444 21.82 -4.50 19.58
N SER A 445 22.76 -3.64 19.18
CA SER A 445 22.51 -2.23 18.84
C SER A 445 22.70 -1.94 17.34
N ILE A 446 22.81 -2.99 16.50
CA ILE A 446 23.30 -2.86 15.12
C ILE A 446 22.16 -2.69 14.14
N GLY A 447 21.10 -3.51 14.24
CA GLY A 447 20.01 -3.48 13.26
C GLY A 447 19.14 -4.74 13.29
N ARG A 448 18.45 -5.02 12.18
CA ARG A 448 17.51 -6.13 12.01
C ARG A 448 17.75 -6.86 10.69
N ILE A 449 17.31 -8.10 10.60
CA ILE A 449 17.23 -8.83 9.35
C ILE A 449 15.75 -8.90 8.95
N VAL A 450 15.48 -8.56 7.70
CA VAL A 450 14.17 -8.76 7.06
C VAL A 450 14.32 -9.89 6.05
N VAL A 451 13.43 -10.87 6.12
CA VAL A 451 13.36 -11.98 5.16
C VAL A 451 11.95 -11.97 4.57
N ASP A 452 11.88 -11.90 3.25
CA ASP A 452 10.61 -11.96 2.52
C ASP A 452 10.67 -13.08 1.48
N GLY A 453 9.62 -13.88 1.42
CA GLY A 453 9.45 -14.93 0.44
C GLY A 453 8.05 -14.92 -0.13
N SER A 454 7.93 -14.99 -1.44
CA SER A 454 6.66 -14.95 -2.15
C SER A 454 6.65 -15.97 -3.26
N TRP A 455 5.59 -16.74 -3.36
CA TRP A 455 5.42 -17.74 -4.40
C TRP A 455 3.99 -17.70 -4.95
N LEU A 456 3.81 -17.13 -6.14
CA LEU A 456 2.57 -17.18 -6.89
C LEU A 456 2.60 -18.33 -7.88
N TRP A 457 1.69 -19.29 -7.73
CA TRP A 457 1.52 -20.40 -8.65
C TRP A 457 0.10 -20.39 -9.22
N ARG A 458 -0.01 -20.13 -10.54
CA ARG A 458 -1.24 -20.03 -11.31
C ARG A 458 -1.41 -21.29 -12.18
N TRP A 459 -2.06 -22.31 -11.65
CA TRP A 459 -2.20 -23.60 -12.38
C TRP A 459 -3.33 -23.59 -13.42
N ARG A 460 -4.22 -22.60 -13.38
CA ARG A 460 -5.21 -22.29 -14.39
C ARG A 460 -5.16 -20.80 -14.65
N ASN A 461 -5.12 -20.43 -15.92
CA ASN A 461 -4.93 -19.04 -16.33
C ASN A 461 -5.75 -18.73 -17.59
N TYR A 462 -7.07 -18.83 -17.46
CA TYR A 462 -7.99 -18.52 -18.56
C TYR A 462 -7.91 -17.06 -18.99
N LEU A 463 -7.81 -16.15 -18.02
CA LEU A 463 -7.71 -14.71 -18.29
C LEU A 463 -6.33 -14.27 -18.80
N ASN A 464 -5.41 -15.21 -18.95
CA ASN A 464 -4.06 -14.99 -19.48
C ASN A 464 -3.28 -13.88 -18.74
N GLN A 465 -3.27 -13.96 -17.41
CA GLN A 465 -2.54 -13.03 -16.56
C GLN A 465 -1.06 -13.35 -16.52
N THR A 466 -0.23 -12.31 -16.48
CA THR A 466 1.23 -12.40 -16.39
C THR A 466 1.76 -11.49 -15.32
N GLU A 467 2.82 -11.94 -14.66
CA GLU A 467 3.60 -11.19 -13.67
C GLU A 467 4.92 -10.76 -14.29
N PHE A 468 5.45 -9.65 -13.82
CA PHE A 468 6.77 -9.14 -14.20
C PHE A 468 7.70 -9.19 -12.99
N LEU A 469 9.00 -9.29 -13.25
CA LEU A 469 10.01 -9.27 -12.21
C LEU A 469 11.28 -8.58 -12.72
N GLY A 470 11.84 -7.68 -11.90
CA GLY A 470 13.04 -6.92 -12.23
C GLY A 470 13.33 -5.81 -11.24
N ASN A 471 14.01 -4.77 -11.72
CA ASN A 471 14.31 -3.58 -10.94
C ASN A 471 13.01 -2.83 -10.54
N GLY A 472 12.95 -2.38 -9.30
CA GLY A 472 11.74 -1.76 -8.76
C GLY A 472 10.77 -2.76 -8.10
N ASP A 473 10.85 -4.03 -8.49
CA ASP A 473 10.12 -5.13 -7.88
C ASP A 473 11.01 -5.89 -6.87
N ARG A 474 10.87 -7.20 -6.79
CA ARG A 474 11.59 -8.06 -5.84
C ARG A 474 12.96 -8.57 -6.31
N LEU A 475 13.50 -8.05 -7.43
CA LEU A 475 14.78 -8.49 -8.02
C LEU A 475 15.64 -7.29 -8.43
N ARG A 476 16.15 -6.57 -7.43
CA ARG A 476 17.02 -5.40 -7.61
C ARG A 476 18.33 -5.80 -8.30
N GLY A 477 18.87 -4.94 -9.16
CA GLY A 477 20.08 -5.23 -9.93
C GLY A 477 19.85 -5.79 -11.33
N PHE A 478 18.62 -6.25 -11.65
CA PHE A 478 18.20 -6.62 -13.00
C PHE A 478 17.43 -5.48 -13.67
N PRO A 479 17.34 -5.42 -15.00
CA PRO A 479 16.51 -4.42 -15.68
C PRO A 479 15.04 -4.47 -15.25
N THR A 480 14.34 -3.37 -15.38
CA THR A 480 12.89 -3.30 -15.16
C THR A 480 12.17 -4.28 -16.09
N ASN A 481 11.16 -4.99 -15.58
CA ASN A 481 10.40 -6.01 -16.32
C ASN A 481 11.30 -7.03 -17.03
N PHE A 482 12.40 -7.42 -16.41
CA PHE A 482 13.38 -8.33 -16.99
C PHE A 482 12.76 -9.70 -17.33
N LEU A 483 12.03 -10.28 -16.37
CA LEU A 483 11.34 -11.55 -16.52
C LEU A 483 9.83 -11.33 -16.62
N VAL A 484 9.13 -12.27 -17.27
CA VAL A 484 7.68 -12.26 -17.42
C VAL A 484 7.14 -13.67 -17.48
N GLY A 485 6.11 -13.97 -16.71
CA GLY A 485 5.47 -15.29 -16.68
C GLY A 485 4.20 -15.29 -15.83
N PRO A 486 3.36 -16.33 -15.93
CA PRO A 486 2.18 -16.47 -15.09
C PRO A 486 2.48 -16.86 -13.64
N ASN A 487 3.67 -17.35 -13.36
CA ASN A 487 4.12 -17.77 -12.03
C ASN A 487 5.30 -16.91 -11.58
N LEU A 488 5.37 -16.65 -10.29
CA LEU A 488 6.42 -15.85 -9.67
C LEU A 488 6.95 -16.58 -8.42
N MET A 489 8.26 -16.55 -8.23
CA MET A 489 8.88 -17.04 -7.00
C MET A 489 10.05 -16.13 -6.62
N THR A 490 10.04 -15.60 -5.41
CA THR A 490 11.08 -14.69 -4.91
C THR A 490 11.48 -15.00 -3.49
N TYR A 491 12.75 -14.78 -3.18
CA TYR A 491 13.34 -14.84 -1.85
C TYR A 491 14.27 -13.66 -1.67
N ASN A 492 14.03 -12.88 -0.64
CA ASN A 492 14.75 -11.65 -0.38
C ASN A 492 15.24 -11.64 1.07
N VAL A 493 16.49 -11.27 1.27
CA VAL A 493 17.09 -11.08 2.60
C VAL A 493 17.71 -9.70 2.64
N GLU A 494 17.32 -8.92 3.63
CA GLU A 494 17.82 -7.55 3.79
C GLU A 494 18.25 -7.33 5.24
N PHE A 495 19.50 -6.92 5.44
CA PHE A 495 19.98 -6.42 6.73
C PHE A 495 19.73 -4.90 6.76
N ARG A 496 18.95 -4.41 7.70
CA ARG A 496 18.67 -2.99 7.95
C ARG A 496 19.43 -2.54 9.18
N THR A 497 20.30 -1.54 9.07
CA THR A 497 20.97 -0.97 10.24
C THR A 497 19.97 -0.20 11.10
N ARG A 498 20.25 -0.08 12.38
CA ARG A 498 19.56 0.88 13.22
C ARG A 498 19.80 2.30 12.68
N PRO A 499 18.77 3.15 12.61
CA PRO A 499 18.93 4.53 12.15
C PRO A 499 19.79 5.34 13.13
N VAL A 500 20.48 6.34 12.58
CA VAL A 500 21.28 7.30 13.31
C VAL A 500 20.76 8.70 12.98
N GLU A 501 20.48 9.50 13.99
CA GLU A 501 20.06 10.89 13.83
C GLU A 501 21.25 11.78 13.45
N ILE A 502 21.19 12.41 12.28
CA ILE A 502 22.16 13.40 11.81
C ILE A 502 21.38 14.63 11.35
N LEU A 503 21.58 15.79 12.01
CA LEU A 503 20.92 17.05 11.66
C LEU A 503 19.37 16.93 11.57
N SER A 504 18.76 16.23 12.52
CA SER A 504 17.32 15.94 12.55
C SER A 504 16.80 15.11 11.37
N MET A 505 17.68 14.38 10.72
CA MET A 505 17.39 13.36 9.71
C MET A 505 17.77 11.99 10.27
N GLU A 506 16.89 11.02 10.14
CA GLU A 506 17.19 9.62 10.45
C GLU A 506 17.82 8.95 9.24
N LEU A 507 19.02 8.41 9.41
CA LEU A 507 19.76 7.74 8.35
C LEU A 507 20.02 6.29 8.73
N GLY A 508 19.74 5.39 7.81
CA GLY A 508 20.06 3.96 7.87
C GLY A 508 20.74 3.47 6.61
N ALA A 509 21.37 2.33 6.70
CA ALA A 509 21.95 1.61 5.57
C ALA A 509 21.36 0.20 5.48
N ILE A 510 21.35 -0.37 4.28
CA ILE A 510 20.95 -1.75 4.05
C ILE A 510 22.01 -2.51 3.26
N ALA A 511 22.01 -3.84 3.43
CA ALA A 511 22.66 -4.77 2.52
C ALA A 511 21.65 -5.87 2.18
N PHE A 512 21.59 -6.30 0.92
CA PHE A 512 20.59 -7.25 0.48
C PHE A 512 21.12 -8.35 -0.44
N TYR A 513 20.34 -9.43 -0.47
CA TYR A 513 20.45 -10.53 -1.41
C TYR A 513 19.07 -10.88 -1.90
N ASP A 514 18.85 -10.76 -3.21
CA ASP A 514 17.58 -11.04 -3.86
C ASP A 514 17.72 -12.24 -4.80
N VAL A 515 16.72 -13.11 -4.80
CA VAL A 515 16.59 -14.26 -5.69
C VAL A 515 15.18 -14.30 -6.24
N GLY A 516 15.01 -14.48 -7.55
CA GLY A 516 13.68 -14.61 -8.12
C GLY A 516 13.64 -15.12 -9.53
N ASP A 517 12.44 -15.52 -9.95
CA ASP A 517 12.09 -15.91 -11.30
C ASP A 517 10.61 -15.66 -11.57
N ALA A 518 10.29 -15.30 -12.82
CA ALA A 518 8.94 -15.29 -13.36
C ALA A 518 8.90 -16.24 -14.56
N TYR A 519 8.16 -17.34 -14.45
CA TYR A 519 8.28 -18.49 -15.36
C TYR A 519 6.93 -19.01 -15.86
N GLY A 520 6.97 -19.71 -17.01
CA GLY A 520 5.81 -20.32 -17.65
C GLY A 520 5.34 -21.60 -16.97
N ASN A 521 4.11 -22.01 -17.26
CA ASN A 521 3.59 -23.30 -16.77
C ASN A 521 4.37 -24.47 -17.42
N GLY A 522 4.94 -25.34 -16.58
CA GLY A 522 5.78 -26.46 -17.02
C GLY A 522 7.26 -26.11 -17.15
N GLU A 523 7.64 -24.88 -17.02
CA GLU A 523 9.05 -24.47 -16.91
C GLU A 523 9.58 -24.70 -15.50
N ARG A 524 10.91 -24.80 -15.38
CA ARG A 524 11.56 -24.95 -14.09
C ARG A 524 11.98 -23.58 -13.57
N PHE A 525 11.86 -23.36 -12.27
CA PHE A 525 12.41 -22.22 -11.59
C PHE A 525 13.92 -22.08 -11.88
N GLN A 526 14.32 -20.91 -12.36
CA GLN A 526 15.71 -20.53 -12.61
C GLN A 526 16.09 -19.39 -11.66
N PRO A 527 16.94 -19.63 -10.64
CA PRO A 527 17.23 -18.60 -9.64
C PRO A 527 18.12 -17.50 -10.22
N TYR A 528 17.53 -16.40 -10.67
CA TYR A 528 18.27 -15.18 -10.94
C TYR A 528 18.59 -14.49 -9.61
N GLN A 529 19.85 -14.10 -9.43
CA GLN A 529 20.39 -13.67 -8.13
C GLN A 529 21.05 -12.32 -8.24
N SER A 530 20.86 -11.47 -7.22
CA SER A 530 21.57 -10.19 -7.10
C SER A 530 21.95 -9.91 -5.65
N VAL A 531 23.01 -9.11 -5.50
CA VAL A 531 23.48 -8.59 -4.22
C VAL A 531 23.58 -7.07 -4.30
N GLY A 532 23.43 -6.40 -3.17
CA GLY A 532 23.56 -4.96 -3.19
C GLY A 532 23.53 -4.32 -1.83
N ALA A 533 23.58 -2.99 -1.86
CA ALA A 533 23.52 -2.15 -0.68
C ALA A 533 22.69 -0.90 -0.98
N GLY A 534 22.19 -0.26 0.05
CA GLY A 534 21.40 0.95 -0.11
C GLY A 534 21.41 1.85 1.11
N LEU A 535 20.82 3.01 0.93
CA LEU A 535 20.65 4.01 1.97
C LEU A 535 19.14 4.21 2.23
N ARG A 536 18.83 4.50 3.48
CA ARG A 536 17.49 4.88 3.94
C ARG A 536 17.59 6.21 4.65
N GLY A 537 16.71 7.12 4.31
CA GLY A 537 16.65 8.44 4.93
C GLY A 537 15.20 8.81 5.30
N LEU A 538 15.02 9.40 6.45
CA LEU A 538 13.74 9.94 6.88
C LEU A 538 13.94 11.31 7.48
N PHE A 539 13.09 12.25 7.08
CA PHE A 539 12.93 13.55 7.71
C PHE A 539 11.61 13.55 8.48
N PRO A 540 11.59 13.25 9.79
CA PRO A 540 10.35 13.06 10.56
C PRO A 540 9.38 14.26 10.52
N TRP A 541 9.93 15.45 10.30
CA TRP A 541 9.17 16.71 10.19
C TRP A 541 8.67 17.00 8.77
N LEU A 542 9.28 16.36 7.75
CA LEU A 542 8.90 16.52 6.34
C LEU A 542 7.92 15.44 5.91
N ASP A 543 8.22 14.18 6.21
CA ASP A 543 7.40 13.04 5.83
C ASP A 543 7.61 11.88 6.82
N ARG A 544 6.69 10.93 6.84
CA ARG A 544 6.83 9.64 7.52
C ARG A 544 7.30 8.54 6.58
N THR A 545 7.44 8.82 5.30
CA THR A 545 7.87 7.88 4.27
C THR A 545 9.38 7.89 4.14
N VAL A 546 9.99 6.71 4.17
CA VAL A 546 11.43 6.54 4.06
C VAL A 546 11.89 6.80 2.63
N PHE A 547 12.90 7.64 2.45
CA PHE A 547 13.63 7.74 1.20
C PHE A 547 14.52 6.51 1.00
N GLN A 548 14.47 5.91 -0.17
CA GLN A 548 15.19 4.70 -0.55
C GLN A 548 16.13 4.98 -1.71
N LEU A 549 17.40 4.55 -1.57
CA LEU A 549 18.39 4.50 -2.63
C LEU A 549 19.07 3.14 -2.57
N ASP A 550 18.79 2.26 -3.54
CA ASP A 550 19.38 0.93 -3.62
C ASP A 550 20.25 0.78 -4.87
N PHE A 551 21.39 0.13 -4.70
CA PHE A 551 22.31 -0.25 -5.76
C PHE A 551 22.46 -1.76 -5.76
N GLY A 552 22.10 -2.40 -6.90
CA GLY A 552 22.10 -3.85 -7.06
C GLY A 552 23.03 -4.30 -8.18
N VAL A 553 23.70 -5.44 -7.96
CA VAL A 553 24.59 -6.09 -8.92
C VAL A 553 24.11 -7.52 -9.13
N PRO A 554 23.77 -7.93 -10.37
CA PRO A 554 23.41 -9.31 -10.66
C PRO A 554 24.63 -10.22 -10.48
N VAL A 555 24.44 -11.38 -9.83
CA VAL A 555 25.51 -12.36 -9.63
C VAL A 555 25.98 -12.95 -10.97
N GLU A 556 25.01 -13.17 -11.87
CA GLU A 556 25.27 -13.56 -13.25
C GLU A 556 24.66 -12.54 -14.20
N ARG A 557 25.25 -12.39 -15.35
CA ARG A 557 24.81 -11.42 -16.38
C ARG A 557 24.25 -12.17 -17.59
N PRO A 558 23.00 -12.66 -17.50
CA PRO A 558 22.35 -13.34 -18.62
C PRO A 558 22.05 -12.41 -19.79
N ILE A 559 21.69 -12.98 -20.91
CA ILE A 559 21.12 -12.23 -22.03
C ILE A 559 19.70 -11.83 -21.66
N ASN A 560 19.36 -10.55 -21.83
CA ASN A 560 18.00 -10.05 -21.65
C ASN A 560 17.11 -10.64 -22.75
N PRO A 561 16.07 -11.42 -22.40
CA PRO A 561 15.18 -12.03 -23.38
C PRO A 561 14.46 -11.00 -24.27
N ALA A 562 14.24 -9.78 -23.74
CA ALA A 562 13.53 -8.72 -24.44
C ALA A 562 14.38 -7.96 -25.47
N THR A 563 15.70 -7.88 -25.26
CA THR A 563 16.59 -7.08 -26.12
C THR A 563 17.65 -7.90 -26.85
N GLY A 564 17.86 -9.17 -26.44
CA GLY A 564 18.91 -10.03 -26.95
C GLY A 564 20.34 -9.61 -26.54
N ALA A 565 20.49 -8.60 -25.68
CA ALA A 565 21.77 -8.09 -25.20
C ALA A 565 22.09 -8.61 -23.79
N THR A 566 23.37 -8.70 -23.44
CA THR A 566 23.79 -8.97 -22.06
C THR A 566 23.30 -7.83 -21.16
N ILE A 567 22.72 -8.16 -20.00
CA ILE A 567 22.24 -7.16 -19.04
C ILE A 567 23.38 -6.29 -18.51
N ALA A 568 23.02 -5.10 -18.04
CA ALA A 568 23.94 -4.18 -17.38
C ALA A 568 24.61 -4.81 -16.15
N PRO A 569 25.84 -4.36 -15.79
CA PRO A 569 26.53 -4.89 -14.62
C PRO A 569 25.93 -4.46 -13.28
N TYR A 570 25.06 -3.47 -13.28
CA TYR A 570 24.37 -2.95 -12.09
C TYR A 570 23.09 -2.22 -12.49
N ASN A 571 22.21 -2.06 -11.53
CA ASN A 571 21.05 -1.18 -11.59
C ASN A 571 20.85 -0.47 -10.26
N PHE A 572 20.07 0.60 -10.25
CA PHE A 572 19.72 1.33 -9.05
C PHE A 572 18.24 1.68 -9.02
N VAL A 573 17.70 1.82 -7.80
CA VAL A 573 16.34 2.27 -7.52
C VAL A 573 16.41 3.46 -6.60
N VAL A 574 15.66 4.50 -6.94
CA VAL A 574 15.46 5.66 -6.07
C VAL A 574 13.97 5.88 -5.92
N SER A 575 13.47 5.75 -4.71
CA SER A 575 12.03 5.81 -4.44
C SER A 575 11.72 6.21 -2.99
N PHE A 576 10.44 6.21 -2.66
CA PHE A 576 9.96 6.34 -1.28
C PHE A 576 9.31 5.04 -0.82
N GLY A 577 9.52 4.69 0.44
CA GLY A 577 9.10 3.45 1.08
C GLY A 577 10.27 2.52 1.38
N GLN A 578 9.95 1.33 1.86
CA GLN A 578 10.90 0.23 2.01
C GLN A 578 10.70 -0.74 0.84
N ALA A 579 11.76 -1.39 0.41
CA ALA A 579 11.67 -2.39 -0.66
C ALA A 579 10.74 -3.56 -0.31
N PHE A 580 10.72 -3.97 0.95
CA PHE A 580 9.86 -5.03 1.48
C PHE A 580 9.12 -4.51 2.71
N PRO A 581 8.01 -3.75 2.53
CA PRO A 581 7.15 -3.38 3.64
C PRO A 581 6.40 -4.61 4.16
N THR A 582 5.95 -4.54 5.40
CA THR A 582 5.19 -5.63 6.03
C THR A 582 3.89 -5.88 5.27
N PRO A 583 3.73 -7.00 4.55
CA PRO A 583 2.58 -7.26 3.70
C PRO A 583 1.29 -7.46 4.52
N THR A 584 0.15 -7.15 3.92
CA THR A 584 -1.19 -7.41 4.49
C THR A 584 -2.08 -8.08 3.46
N ILE A 585 -3.05 -8.90 3.91
CA ILE A 585 -4.03 -9.46 2.99
C ILE A 585 -4.94 -8.36 2.42
N PRO A 586 -5.29 -8.43 1.14
CA PRO A 586 -6.27 -7.54 0.56
C PRO A 586 -7.67 -7.91 1.06
N VAL A 587 -8.31 -7.03 1.84
CA VAL A 587 -9.68 -7.23 2.33
C VAL A 587 -10.70 -7.07 1.21
N LEU A 588 -10.40 -6.22 0.26
CA LEU A 588 -11.21 -5.92 -0.93
C LEU A 588 -10.37 -6.22 -2.17
N ALA A 589 -10.40 -7.47 -2.66
CA ALA A 589 -9.77 -7.79 -3.93
C ALA A 589 -10.58 -7.16 -5.07
N PRO A 590 -9.97 -6.50 -6.05
CA PRO A 590 -10.67 -6.04 -7.24
C PRO A 590 -11.33 -7.23 -7.95
N VAL A 591 -12.56 -7.05 -8.43
CA VAL A 591 -13.35 -8.14 -9.07
C VAL A 591 -12.70 -8.64 -10.37
N LEU A 592 -11.95 -7.79 -11.03
CA LEU A 592 -11.00 -8.18 -12.08
C LEU A 592 -9.61 -7.71 -11.66
N PRO A 593 -8.58 -8.54 -11.88
CA PRO A 593 -7.25 -8.00 -11.81
C PRO A 593 -7.19 -6.88 -12.85
N THR A 594 -6.97 -5.68 -12.40
CA THR A 594 -6.54 -4.61 -13.29
C THR A 594 -5.26 -5.11 -13.92
N GLY A 595 -5.29 -5.30 -15.24
CA GLY A 595 -4.05 -5.50 -15.98
C GLY A 595 -3.11 -4.42 -15.45
N GLN A 596 -1.92 -4.80 -15.02
CA GLN A 596 -1.01 -3.95 -14.26
C GLN A 596 -1.04 -2.52 -14.81
N GLY A 597 -1.70 -1.63 -14.10
CA GLY A 597 -1.48 -0.22 -14.26
C GLY A 597 -0.11 0.10 -13.66
N PRO A 598 0.53 1.20 -14.02
CA PRO A 598 1.72 1.64 -13.34
C PRO A 598 1.41 1.64 -11.83
N ASP A 599 2.24 0.94 -11.08
CA ASP A 599 2.08 0.64 -9.68
C ASP A 599 1.47 1.82 -8.92
N SER A 600 0.27 1.60 -8.41
CA SER A 600 -0.28 2.47 -7.38
C SER A 600 0.50 2.14 -6.11
N PRO A 601 1.15 3.11 -5.46
CA PRO A 601 1.90 2.90 -4.22
C PRO A 601 1.03 2.35 -3.09
#